data_7391b167cc48ba3283b4a8d5bcb3e115
#
_entry.id   7391b167cc48ba3283b4a8d5bcb3e115
#
_cell.length_a   1.000
_cell.length_b   1.000
_cell.length_c   1.000
_cell.angle_alpha   90.00
_cell.angle_beta   90.00
_cell.angle_gamma   90.00
#
_symmetry.space_group_name_H-M   'P 1'
#
loop_
_entity.id
_entity.type
_entity.pdbx_description
1 polymer ?
#
loop_
_entity_poly.entity_id
_entity_poly.type
_entity_poly.pdbx_seq_one_letter_code
_entity_poly.pdbx_strand_id
1 'polypeptide(L)'
;MKLRKLFREKVSFEKREKLKKIMHYKGDITYQKNVKPYIKGFLDGQKKEIETNKIIIESLHGKDISGHLFALASKLNNLNNYNVFIVAKDIERAQGILDVYNLKNIKLVKHMSYEYGLYLATAQILINDNTFYPFFSKREGQFYYNLWHGTPLKTLGKDIEGEFLEFGNTARNFMMTDSLYFSNKYSANKLLKSLDLDGVLKSNVYIAPSPRNSLLFDHDRCKKIKKELNIENKKIFIYMPTWRGNKKDKTINFTEENILSSLEKKLPNDVIVFYKLHSMITKNFKFKGDRVRPLPDSYDVYDFMSAVDGLITDYSSIMYDFASQDKKIILFTYDY
;
A
#
# COMPACT_ATOMS: atom_id res chain seq x y z
N MET A 1 31.35 -6.63 0.77
CA MET A 1 32.22 -6.21 -0.35
C MET A 1 33.40 -7.18 -0.64
N LYS A 2 34.18 -7.63 0.36
CA LYS A 2 35.31 -8.56 0.19
C LYS A 2 34.96 -9.92 -0.46
N LEU A 3 33.88 -10.59 -0.05
CA LEU A 3 33.44 -11.89 -0.61
C LEU A 3 33.05 -11.82 -2.11
N ARG A 4 32.41 -10.72 -2.54
CA ARG A 4 32.08 -10.52 -3.96
C ARG A 4 33.30 -10.29 -4.83
N LYS A 5 34.33 -9.62 -4.29
CA LYS A 5 35.61 -9.40 -4.98
C LYS A 5 36.37 -10.72 -5.12
N LEU A 6 36.49 -11.51 -4.04
CA LEU A 6 37.08 -12.84 -4.05
C LEU A 6 36.38 -13.81 -5.02
N PHE A 7 35.06 -13.77 -5.09
CA PHE A 7 34.28 -14.59 -6.02
C PHE A 7 34.53 -14.18 -7.48
N ARG A 8 34.68 -12.88 -7.76
CA ARG A 8 35.00 -12.38 -9.10
C ARG A 8 36.43 -12.76 -9.54
N GLU A 9 37.35 -12.84 -8.59
CA GLU A 9 38.78 -13.16 -8.86
C GLU A 9 39.04 -14.66 -8.98
N LYS A 10 38.31 -15.51 -8.25
CA LYS A 10 38.54 -16.97 -8.21
C LYS A 10 37.60 -17.82 -9.10
N VAL A 11 36.55 -17.25 -9.64
CA VAL A 11 35.59 -17.98 -10.48
C VAL A 11 35.59 -17.39 -11.89
N SER A 12 35.84 -18.23 -12.90
CA SER A 12 35.89 -17.78 -14.29
C SER A 12 34.55 -17.11 -14.71
N PHE A 13 34.62 -16.18 -15.65
CA PHE A 13 33.44 -15.47 -16.17
C PHE A 13 32.36 -16.44 -16.60
N GLU A 14 32.71 -17.49 -17.35
CA GLU A 14 31.79 -18.51 -17.85
C GLU A 14 31.08 -19.26 -16.72
N LYS A 15 31.81 -19.68 -15.67
CA LYS A 15 31.21 -20.29 -14.47
C LYS A 15 30.27 -19.36 -13.74
N ARG A 16 30.60 -18.06 -13.69
CA ARG A 16 29.74 -17.05 -13.05
C ARG A 16 28.45 -16.86 -13.82
N GLU A 17 28.50 -16.80 -15.15
CA GLU A 17 27.30 -16.68 -15.97
C GLU A 17 26.43 -17.93 -15.91
N LYS A 18 27.03 -19.13 -15.88
CA LYS A 18 26.31 -20.38 -15.68
C LYS A 18 25.61 -20.44 -14.31
N LEU A 19 26.26 -19.99 -13.25
CA LEU A 19 25.66 -19.88 -11.92
C LEU A 19 24.53 -18.85 -11.87
N LYS A 20 24.69 -17.71 -12.51
CA LYS A 20 23.62 -16.70 -12.62
C LYS A 20 22.40 -17.28 -13.35
N LYS A 21 22.59 -17.97 -14.48
CA LYS A 21 21.49 -18.62 -15.21
C LYS A 21 20.76 -19.66 -14.36
N ILE A 22 21.49 -20.47 -13.58
CA ILE A 22 20.89 -21.45 -12.67
C ILE A 22 20.13 -20.79 -11.53
N MET A 23 20.65 -19.72 -10.97
CA MET A 23 19.97 -18.96 -9.90
C MET A 23 18.72 -18.25 -10.44
N HIS A 24 18.79 -17.69 -11.64
CA HIS A 24 17.65 -17.08 -12.30
C HIS A 24 16.55 -18.10 -12.59
N TYR A 25 16.93 -19.24 -13.19
CA TYR A 25 16.02 -20.34 -13.46
C TYR A 25 15.33 -20.91 -12.20
N LYS A 26 16.05 -21.03 -11.07
CA LYS A 26 15.44 -21.42 -9.78
C LYS A 26 14.48 -20.35 -9.26
N GLY A 27 14.80 -19.08 -9.43
CA GLY A 27 13.91 -17.96 -9.10
C GLY A 27 12.63 -18.01 -9.94
N ASP A 28 12.75 -18.24 -11.23
CA ASP A 28 11.62 -18.35 -12.17
C ASP A 28 10.72 -19.54 -11.83
N ILE A 29 11.29 -20.71 -11.48
CA ILE A 29 10.51 -21.88 -11.06
C ILE A 29 9.72 -21.57 -9.76
N THR A 30 10.34 -20.94 -8.79
CA THR A 30 9.69 -20.58 -7.53
C THR A 30 8.59 -19.56 -7.77
N TYR A 31 8.85 -18.55 -8.59
CA TYR A 31 7.86 -17.57 -9.01
C TYR A 31 6.67 -18.27 -9.72
N GLN A 32 6.94 -19.12 -10.70
CA GLN A 32 5.90 -19.86 -11.41
C GLN A 32 5.05 -20.74 -10.48
N LYS A 33 5.68 -21.43 -9.50
CA LYS A 33 4.95 -22.24 -8.51
C LYS A 33 3.99 -21.36 -7.68
N ASN A 34 4.43 -20.20 -7.25
CA ASN A 34 3.64 -19.32 -6.40
C ASN A 34 2.48 -18.62 -7.14
N VAL A 35 2.64 -18.34 -8.44
CA VAL A 35 1.61 -17.66 -9.25
C VAL A 35 0.75 -18.63 -10.06
N LYS A 36 1.16 -19.89 -10.18
CA LYS A 36 0.46 -20.90 -10.97
C LYS A 36 -1.03 -21.08 -10.60
N PRO A 37 -1.41 -21.15 -9.30
CA PRO A 37 -2.82 -21.23 -8.94
C PRO A 37 -3.61 -20.02 -9.43
N TYR A 38 -3.08 -18.82 -9.25
CA TYR A 38 -3.66 -17.55 -9.70
C TYR A 38 -3.88 -17.56 -11.22
N ILE A 39 -2.84 -17.91 -11.99
CA ILE A 39 -2.93 -17.97 -13.46
C ILE A 39 -3.99 -18.98 -13.89
N LYS A 40 -4.01 -20.17 -13.29
CA LYS A 40 -5.01 -21.20 -13.58
C LYS A 40 -6.41 -20.69 -13.29
N GLY A 41 -6.64 -20.10 -12.13
CA GLY A 41 -7.94 -19.52 -11.77
C GLY A 41 -8.38 -18.45 -12.76
N PHE A 42 -7.45 -17.56 -13.16
CA PHE A 42 -7.73 -16.52 -14.14
C PHE A 42 -8.12 -17.10 -15.51
N LEU A 43 -7.38 -18.08 -16.01
CA LEU A 43 -7.68 -18.75 -17.29
C LEU A 43 -9.00 -19.52 -17.26
N ASP A 44 -9.30 -20.19 -16.15
CA ASP A 44 -10.58 -20.89 -15.98
C ASP A 44 -11.75 -19.88 -15.89
N GLY A 45 -11.51 -18.73 -15.25
CA GLY A 45 -12.47 -17.63 -15.17
C GLY A 45 -12.77 -16.97 -16.51
N GLN A 46 -11.81 -16.95 -17.45
CA GLN A 46 -12.03 -16.43 -18.81
C GLN A 46 -13.13 -17.20 -19.58
N LYS A 47 -13.39 -18.46 -19.19
CA LYS A 47 -14.43 -19.32 -19.79
C LYS A 47 -15.80 -19.16 -19.13
N LYS A 48 -15.91 -18.36 -18.08
CA LYS A 48 -17.14 -18.10 -17.32
C LYS A 48 -17.73 -16.74 -17.66
N GLU A 49 -19.00 -16.56 -17.38
CA GLU A 49 -19.66 -15.26 -17.49
C GLU A 49 -19.18 -14.28 -16.43
N ILE A 50 -19.35 -12.98 -16.72
CA ILE A 50 -19.11 -11.92 -15.75
C ILE A 50 -20.25 -11.89 -14.73
N GLU A 51 -19.89 -11.89 -13.45
CA GLU A 51 -20.84 -11.81 -12.35
C GLU A 51 -21.09 -10.33 -12.01
N THR A 52 -22.24 -9.83 -12.39
CA THR A 52 -22.62 -8.40 -12.35
C THR A 52 -22.69 -7.82 -10.94
N ASN A 53 -22.85 -8.65 -9.93
CA ASN A 53 -22.91 -8.23 -8.52
C ASN A 53 -21.60 -8.48 -7.76
N LYS A 54 -20.51 -8.82 -8.45
CA LYS A 54 -19.23 -9.11 -7.81
C LYS A 54 -18.27 -7.93 -7.95
N ILE A 55 -17.71 -7.52 -6.80
CA ILE A 55 -16.67 -6.50 -6.69
C ILE A 55 -15.41 -7.14 -6.10
N ILE A 56 -14.26 -6.90 -6.72
CA ILE A 56 -12.97 -7.27 -6.16
C ILE A 56 -12.13 -6.01 -5.92
N ILE A 57 -11.54 -5.94 -4.74
CA ILE A 57 -10.73 -4.78 -4.31
C ILE A 57 -9.37 -5.28 -3.88
N GLU A 58 -8.30 -4.65 -4.39
CA GLU A 58 -6.93 -4.93 -4.00
C GLU A 58 -6.16 -3.64 -3.74
N SER A 59 -5.44 -3.59 -2.61
CA SER A 59 -4.48 -2.53 -2.31
C SER A 59 -3.10 -3.12 -2.05
N LEU A 60 -2.06 -2.40 -2.50
CA LEU A 60 -0.67 -2.74 -2.24
C LEU A 60 -0.33 -4.23 -2.45
N HIS A 61 -0.91 -4.85 -3.48
CA HIS A 61 -0.79 -6.28 -3.78
C HIS A 61 -1.22 -7.17 -2.60
N GLY A 62 -2.32 -6.83 -1.94
CA GLY A 62 -2.89 -7.58 -0.83
C GLY A 62 -2.10 -7.52 0.47
N LYS A 63 -1.18 -6.58 0.62
CA LYS A 63 -0.35 -6.48 1.84
C LYS A 63 -1.11 -5.98 3.05
N ASP A 64 -2.08 -5.10 2.84
CA ASP A 64 -2.83 -4.49 3.92
C ASP A 64 -4.27 -4.15 3.50
N ILE A 65 -5.19 -4.12 4.47
CA ILE A 65 -6.51 -3.49 4.32
C ILE A 65 -6.41 -2.12 4.99
N SER A 66 -6.05 -1.12 4.22
CA SER A 66 -5.86 0.23 4.75
C SER A 66 -6.19 1.30 3.73
N GLY A 67 -6.35 2.51 4.20
CA GLY A 67 -6.50 3.68 3.36
C GLY A 67 -7.72 3.62 2.43
N HIS A 68 -7.50 3.64 1.13
CA HIS A 68 -8.60 3.63 0.13
C HIS A 68 -9.48 2.40 0.26
N LEU A 69 -8.89 1.20 0.43
CA LEU A 69 -9.64 -0.04 0.54
C LEU A 69 -10.52 -0.06 1.76
N PHE A 70 -9.96 0.35 2.91
CA PHE A 70 -10.69 0.39 4.16
C PHE A 70 -11.86 1.36 4.07
N ALA A 71 -11.63 2.58 3.55
CA ALA A 71 -12.68 3.57 3.36
C ALA A 71 -13.81 3.08 2.43
N LEU A 72 -13.44 2.42 1.32
CA LEU A 72 -14.41 1.83 0.40
C LEU A 72 -15.15 0.64 1.02
N ALA A 73 -14.43 -0.29 1.66
CA ALA A 73 -15.01 -1.45 2.30
C ALA A 73 -16.06 -1.05 3.34
N SER A 74 -15.76 -0.03 4.15
CA SER A 74 -16.69 0.51 5.15
C SER A 74 -17.99 1.03 4.52
N LYS A 75 -17.92 1.62 3.34
CA LYS A 75 -19.12 2.08 2.59
C LYS A 75 -19.84 0.94 1.88
N LEU A 76 -19.09 0.06 1.23
CA LEU A 76 -19.65 -1.07 0.46
C LEU A 76 -20.24 -2.15 1.37
N ASN A 77 -19.80 -2.24 2.62
CA ASN A 77 -20.37 -3.17 3.62
C ASN A 77 -21.89 -3.03 3.80
N ASN A 78 -22.42 -1.83 3.51
CA ASN A 78 -23.85 -1.55 3.63
C ASN A 78 -24.65 -1.86 2.35
N LEU A 79 -23.99 -2.32 1.29
CA LEU A 79 -24.62 -2.66 0.02
C LEU A 79 -24.95 -4.15 -0.03
N ASN A 80 -26.20 -4.51 0.26
CA ASN A 80 -26.64 -5.92 0.35
C ASN A 80 -26.74 -6.65 -0.99
N ASN A 81 -26.73 -5.92 -2.10
CA ASN A 81 -26.87 -6.48 -3.45
C ASN A 81 -25.53 -6.79 -4.14
N TYR A 82 -24.41 -6.54 -3.47
CA TYR A 82 -23.07 -6.82 -4.00
C TYR A 82 -22.31 -7.85 -3.15
N ASN A 83 -21.58 -8.72 -3.82
CA ASN A 83 -20.58 -9.60 -3.24
C ASN A 83 -19.22 -8.92 -3.32
N VAL A 84 -18.74 -8.35 -2.21
CA VAL A 84 -17.49 -7.61 -2.13
C VAL A 84 -16.38 -8.49 -1.58
N PHE A 85 -15.29 -8.62 -2.34
CA PHE A 85 -14.11 -9.39 -1.98
C PHE A 85 -12.89 -8.47 -1.86
N ILE A 86 -12.17 -8.59 -0.76
CA ILE A 86 -10.88 -7.94 -0.55
C ILE A 86 -9.76 -8.98 -0.67
N VAL A 87 -8.76 -8.66 -1.49
CA VAL A 87 -7.56 -9.48 -1.65
C VAL A 87 -6.61 -9.25 -0.49
N ALA A 88 -6.21 -10.31 0.23
CA ALA A 88 -5.28 -10.21 1.35
C ALA A 88 -4.20 -11.29 1.32
N LYS A 89 -2.96 -10.93 1.68
CA LYS A 89 -1.86 -11.88 1.88
C LYS A 89 -1.94 -12.57 3.23
N ASP A 90 -2.31 -11.83 4.24
CA ASP A 90 -2.51 -12.29 5.60
C ASP A 90 -4.01 -12.27 5.91
N ILE A 91 -4.65 -13.43 5.77
CA ILE A 91 -6.10 -13.57 5.95
C ILE A 91 -6.50 -13.38 7.41
N GLU A 92 -5.71 -13.91 8.34
CA GLU A 92 -5.98 -13.83 9.78
C GLU A 92 -5.99 -12.38 10.26
N ARG A 93 -4.93 -11.64 9.92
CA ARG A 93 -4.85 -10.21 10.23
C ARG A 93 -5.97 -9.40 9.54
N ALA A 94 -6.24 -9.72 8.28
CA ALA A 94 -7.29 -9.05 7.53
C ALA A 94 -8.67 -9.28 8.16
N GLN A 95 -8.96 -10.52 8.59
CA GLN A 95 -10.20 -10.84 9.28
C GLN A 95 -10.30 -10.08 10.61
N GLY A 96 -9.22 -10.02 11.39
CA GLY A 96 -9.21 -9.24 12.63
C GLY A 96 -9.56 -7.76 12.43
N ILE A 97 -9.12 -7.15 11.32
CA ILE A 97 -9.51 -5.78 10.95
C ILE A 97 -11.01 -5.72 10.63
N LEU A 98 -11.53 -6.63 9.80
CA LEU A 98 -12.95 -6.66 9.47
C LEU A 98 -13.83 -6.82 10.71
N ASP A 99 -13.40 -7.64 11.67
CA ASP A 99 -14.12 -7.90 12.92
C ASP A 99 -14.16 -6.67 13.84
N VAL A 100 -13.02 -5.99 14.02
CA VAL A 100 -12.92 -4.75 14.81
C VAL A 100 -13.85 -3.66 14.30
N TYR A 101 -14.01 -3.56 12.98
CA TYR A 101 -14.86 -2.57 12.34
C TYR A 101 -16.26 -3.08 11.98
N ASN A 102 -16.59 -4.33 12.36
CA ASN A 102 -17.89 -4.96 12.09
C ASN A 102 -18.28 -4.99 10.59
N LEU A 103 -17.32 -5.26 9.72
CA LEU A 103 -17.51 -5.29 8.26
C LEU A 103 -17.94 -6.70 7.79
N LYS A 104 -19.11 -7.16 8.21
CA LYS A 104 -19.60 -8.56 8.06
C LYS A 104 -19.91 -8.96 6.62
N ASN A 105 -20.26 -8.01 5.75
CA ASN A 105 -20.63 -8.26 4.36
C ASN A 105 -19.41 -8.29 3.43
N ILE A 106 -18.22 -8.01 3.95
CA ILE A 106 -16.96 -8.05 3.20
C ILE A 106 -16.35 -9.45 3.32
N LYS A 107 -15.99 -10.03 2.19
CA LYS A 107 -15.35 -11.36 2.10
C LYS A 107 -13.87 -11.21 1.78
N LEU A 108 -13.04 -12.12 2.28
CA LEU A 108 -11.61 -12.15 1.99
C LEU A 108 -11.30 -13.20 0.93
N VAL A 109 -10.34 -12.87 0.07
CA VAL A 109 -9.73 -13.83 -0.86
C VAL A 109 -8.22 -13.79 -0.73
N LYS A 110 -7.60 -14.98 -0.67
CA LYS A 110 -6.15 -15.10 -0.51
C LYS A 110 -5.42 -14.62 -1.76
N HIS A 111 -4.50 -13.69 -1.60
CA HIS A 111 -3.63 -13.22 -2.68
C HIS A 111 -2.88 -14.39 -3.34
N MET A 112 -2.79 -14.40 -4.67
CA MET A 112 -2.21 -15.45 -5.50
C MET A 112 -2.87 -16.83 -5.41
N SER A 113 -4.05 -16.93 -4.79
CA SER A 113 -4.85 -18.16 -4.83
C SER A 113 -5.52 -18.38 -6.19
N TYR A 114 -6.04 -19.59 -6.39
CA TYR A 114 -6.88 -19.91 -7.52
C TYR A 114 -8.16 -19.04 -7.55
N GLU A 115 -8.81 -18.89 -6.40
CA GLU A 115 -10.02 -18.10 -6.24
C GLU A 115 -9.79 -16.63 -6.58
N TYR A 116 -8.62 -16.07 -6.18
CA TYR A 116 -8.27 -14.70 -6.55
C TYR A 116 -8.21 -14.53 -8.07
N GLY A 117 -7.52 -15.44 -8.77
CA GLY A 117 -7.47 -15.42 -10.23
C GLY A 117 -8.84 -15.57 -10.87
N LEU A 118 -9.63 -16.51 -10.37
CA LEU A 118 -11.00 -16.77 -10.84
C LEU A 118 -11.90 -15.52 -10.66
N TYR A 119 -11.88 -14.92 -9.47
CA TYR A 119 -12.70 -13.74 -9.19
C TYR A 119 -12.23 -12.52 -9.98
N LEU A 120 -10.93 -12.34 -10.15
CA LEU A 120 -10.40 -11.25 -10.99
C LEU A 120 -10.88 -11.36 -12.45
N ALA A 121 -11.08 -12.58 -12.95
CA ALA A 121 -11.59 -12.82 -14.31
C ALA A 121 -13.11 -12.73 -14.41
N THR A 122 -13.85 -12.94 -13.31
CA THR A 122 -15.34 -13.01 -13.33
C THR A 122 -16.04 -11.83 -12.67
N ALA A 123 -15.36 -11.04 -11.83
CA ALA A 123 -15.98 -9.89 -11.20
C ALA A 123 -16.26 -8.78 -12.22
N GLN A 124 -17.44 -8.18 -12.16
CA GLN A 124 -17.77 -7.03 -12.99
C GLN A 124 -16.99 -5.79 -12.60
N ILE A 125 -16.80 -5.55 -11.30
CA ILE A 125 -16.14 -4.34 -10.80
C ILE A 125 -14.80 -4.71 -10.19
N LEU A 126 -13.74 -4.08 -10.72
CA LEU A 126 -12.36 -4.21 -10.26
C LEU A 126 -11.88 -2.87 -9.72
N ILE A 127 -11.41 -2.86 -8.48
CA ILE A 127 -10.89 -1.65 -7.82
C ILE A 127 -9.48 -1.91 -7.34
N ASN A 128 -8.55 -1.02 -7.66
CA ASN A 128 -7.16 -1.14 -7.28
C ASN A 128 -6.56 0.25 -7.02
N ASP A 129 -5.62 0.36 -6.11
CA ASP A 129 -4.86 1.58 -5.87
C ASP A 129 -3.38 1.47 -6.29
N ASN A 130 -3.03 0.36 -6.92
CA ASN A 130 -1.70 0.07 -7.44
C ASN A 130 -1.82 -0.57 -8.83
N THR A 131 -1.44 -1.84 -8.98
CA THR A 131 -1.52 -2.60 -10.23
C THR A 131 -1.93 -4.03 -9.99
N PHE A 132 -2.69 -4.61 -10.92
CA PHE A 132 -2.79 -6.06 -11.01
C PHE A 132 -1.54 -6.65 -11.66
N TYR A 133 -1.32 -7.94 -11.44
CA TYR A 133 -0.15 -8.63 -11.96
C TYR A 133 -0.11 -8.65 -13.49
N PRO A 134 1.08 -8.84 -14.10
CA PRO A 134 1.25 -8.81 -15.56
C PRO A 134 0.38 -9.76 -16.37
N PHE A 135 -0.15 -10.83 -15.74
CA PHE A 135 -1.05 -11.78 -16.40
C PHE A 135 -2.49 -11.30 -16.52
N PHE A 136 -2.84 -10.27 -15.75
CA PHE A 136 -4.19 -9.72 -15.80
C PHE A 136 -4.44 -9.04 -17.14
N SER A 137 -5.61 -9.32 -17.71
CA SER A 137 -6.19 -8.58 -18.83
C SER A 137 -7.67 -8.36 -18.56
N LYS A 138 -8.09 -7.10 -18.64
CA LYS A 138 -9.51 -6.75 -18.47
C LYS A 138 -10.33 -7.34 -19.61
N ARG A 139 -11.49 -7.90 -19.28
CA ARG A 139 -12.46 -8.43 -20.23
C ARG A 139 -13.51 -7.37 -20.57
N GLU A 140 -14.16 -7.55 -21.70
CA GLU A 140 -15.40 -6.87 -22.02
C GLU A 140 -16.45 -7.17 -20.93
N GLY A 141 -17.24 -6.16 -20.54
CA GLY A 141 -18.19 -6.25 -19.43
C GLY A 141 -17.61 -6.05 -18.03
N GLN A 142 -16.29 -5.91 -17.89
CA GLN A 142 -15.65 -5.52 -16.64
C GLN A 142 -15.40 -4.02 -16.60
N PHE A 143 -15.58 -3.41 -15.43
CA PHE A 143 -15.22 -2.03 -15.13
C PHE A 143 -14.04 -1.99 -14.18
N TYR A 144 -12.93 -1.37 -14.60
CA TYR A 144 -11.72 -1.25 -13.81
C TYR A 144 -11.49 0.19 -13.37
N TYR A 145 -11.53 0.42 -12.06
CA TYR A 145 -11.29 1.69 -11.39
C TYR A 145 -9.94 1.65 -10.68
N ASN A 146 -9.06 2.62 -10.97
CA ASN A 146 -7.80 2.76 -10.25
C ASN A 146 -7.79 4.09 -9.50
N LEU A 147 -7.47 4.02 -8.20
CA LEU A 147 -7.52 5.17 -7.30
C LEU A 147 -6.14 5.79 -7.06
N TRP A 148 -5.10 5.15 -7.59
CA TRP A 148 -3.73 5.43 -7.23
C TRP A 148 -3.51 5.48 -5.71
N HIS A 149 -2.29 5.71 -5.23
CA HIS A 149 -1.99 5.59 -3.79
C HIS A 149 -1.32 6.82 -3.19
N GLY A 150 -1.32 7.96 -3.87
CA GLY A 150 -0.86 9.22 -3.27
C GLY A 150 -0.29 10.23 -4.25
N THR A 151 -0.02 11.41 -3.73
CA THR A 151 0.63 12.49 -4.47
C THR A 151 2.10 12.15 -4.71
N PRO A 152 2.60 12.18 -5.96
CA PRO A 152 3.99 11.89 -6.26
C PRO A 152 4.93 12.94 -5.65
N LEU A 153 5.80 12.51 -4.75
CA LEU A 153 6.86 13.32 -4.18
C LEU A 153 8.24 12.93 -4.74
N LYS A 154 8.38 11.65 -5.07
CA LYS A 154 9.63 11.06 -5.60
C LYS A 154 9.52 10.87 -7.11
N THR A 155 10.66 10.72 -7.77
CA THR A 155 10.75 10.38 -9.20
C THR A 155 10.02 9.07 -9.48
N LEU A 156 9.28 9.01 -10.57
CA LEU A 156 8.44 7.87 -10.97
C LEU A 156 8.61 7.52 -12.44
N GLY A 157 8.26 6.28 -12.76
CA GLY A 157 8.16 5.81 -14.14
C GLY A 157 9.48 5.92 -14.89
N LYS A 158 9.44 6.41 -16.12
CA LYS A 158 10.61 6.61 -17.00
C LYS A 158 11.63 7.61 -16.47
N ASP A 159 11.22 8.48 -15.54
CA ASP A 159 12.10 9.51 -14.98
C ASP A 159 13.07 8.91 -13.93
N ILE A 160 12.91 7.62 -13.52
CA ILE A 160 13.84 6.94 -12.62
C ILE A 160 15.07 6.51 -13.40
N GLU A 161 16.22 7.02 -13.00
CA GLU A 161 17.48 6.70 -13.66
C GLU A 161 17.80 5.19 -13.59
N GLY A 162 18.06 4.59 -14.75
CA GLY A 162 18.39 3.17 -14.89
C GLY A 162 17.22 2.18 -14.76
N GLU A 163 15.99 2.65 -14.50
CA GLU A 163 14.81 1.80 -14.31
C GLU A 163 13.67 2.10 -15.30
N PHE A 164 13.98 2.70 -16.43
CA PHE A 164 13.00 3.19 -17.41
C PHE A 164 12.05 2.11 -18.00
N LEU A 165 12.35 0.83 -17.85
CA LEU A 165 11.47 -0.26 -18.28
C LEU A 165 10.56 -0.80 -17.16
N GLU A 166 10.84 -0.50 -15.88
CA GLU A 166 10.10 -1.09 -14.76
C GLU A 166 8.66 -0.55 -14.61
N PHE A 167 8.35 0.59 -15.23
CA PHE A 167 7.00 1.16 -15.18
C PHE A 167 5.99 0.47 -16.13
N GLY A 168 6.43 -0.43 -17.01
CA GLY A 168 5.60 -1.03 -18.06
C GLY A 168 4.32 -1.68 -17.55
N ASN A 169 4.36 -2.39 -16.40
CA ASN A 169 3.15 -2.98 -15.82
C ASN A 169 2.17 -1.91 -15.31
N THR A 170 2.68 -0.81 -14.75
CA THR A 170 1.83 0.30 -14.28
C THR A 170 1.15 0.99 -15.46
N ALA A 171 1.90 1.32 -16.50
CA ALA A 171 1.36 1.91 -17.72
C ALA A 171 0.30 1.01 -18.35
N ARG A 172 0.58 -0.30 -18.49
CA ARG A 172 -0.36 -1.29 -19.02
C ARG A 172 -1.65 -1.39 -18.18
N ASN A 173 -1.54 -1.37 -16.85
CA ASN A 173 -2.71 -1.37 -15.97
C ASN A 173 -3.56 -0.11 -16.20
N PHE A 174 -2.94 1.07 -16.27
CA PHE A 174 -3.65 2.33 -16.50
C PHE A 174 -4.36 2.34 -17.86
N MET A 175 -3.72 1.80 -18.91
CA MET A 175 -4.37 1.69 -20.23
C MET A 175 -5.59 0.77 -20.24
N MET A 176 -5.70 -0.16 -19.26
CA MET A 176 -6.87 -1.06 -19.12
C MET A 176 -7.96 -0.49 -18.23
N THR A 177 -7.74 0.62 -17.51
CA THR A 177 -8.79 1.20 -16.66
C THR A 177 -9.90 1.85 -17.48
N ASP A 178 -11.09 1.88 -16.93
CA ASP A 178 -12.19 2.71 -17.42
C ASP A 178 -12.12 4.10 -16.77
N SER A 179 -11.64 4.15 -15.53
CA SER A 179 -11.50 5.41 -14.81
C SER A 179 -10.27 5.41 -13.91
N LEU A 180 -9.54 6.52 -13.95
CA LEU A 180 -8.43 6.84 -13.07
C LEU A 180 -8.81 8.01 -12.16
N TYR A 181 -8.57 7.87 -10.87
CA TYR A 181 -8.87 8.88 -9.87
C TYR A 181 -7.58 9.40 -9.24
N PHE A 182 -7.42 10.70 -9.24
CA PHE A 182 -6.30 11.40 -8.60
C PHE A 182 -6.81 12.47 -7.66
N SER A 183 -6.12 12.68 -6.55
CA SER A 183 -6.49 13.70 -5.56
C SER A 183 -6.31 15.14 -6.06
N ASN A 184 -5.48 15.35 -7.08
CA ASN A 184 -5.20 16.67 -7.64
C ASN A 184 -4.64 16.57 -9.06
N LYS A 185 -4.71 17.70 -9.80
CA LYS A 185 -4.22 17.81 -11.19
C LYS A 185 -2.72 17.55 -11.32
N TYR A 186 -1.92 17.96 -10.31
CA TYR A 186 -0.48 17.72 -10.31
C TYR A 186 -0.18 16.21 -10.37
N SER A 187 -0.83 15.41 -9.54
CA SER A 187 -0.66 13.95 -9.50
C SER A 187 -1.03 13.31 -10.84
N ALA A 188 -2.16 13.70 -11.42
CA ALA A 188 -2.59 13.19 -12.71
C ALA A 188 -1.55 13.50 -13.79
N ASN A 189 -1.19 14.78 -13.96
CA ASN A 189 -0.24 15.22 -14.98
C ASN A 189 1.14 14.57 -14.82
N LYS A 190 1.65 14.51 -13.57
CA LYS A 190 2.97 13.93 -13.30
C LYS A 190 3.00 12.44 -13.61
N LEU A 191 1.99 11.69 -13.18
CA LEU A 191 1.94 10.25 -13.45
C LEU A 191 1.76 9.93 -14.93
N LEU A 192 0.81 10.57 -15.60
CA LEU A 192 0.55 10.29 -17.01
C LEU A 192 1.79 10.57 -17.88
N LYS A 193 2.51 11.65 -17.60
CA LYS A 193 3.77 11.97 -18.30
C LYS A 193 4.89 10.99 -17.97
N SER A 194 5.07 10.65 -16.68
CA SER A 194 6.12 9.72 -16.25
C SER A 194 5.90 8.28 -16.73
N LEU A 195 4.68 7.94 -17.12
CA LEU A 195 4.30 6.61 -17.64
C LEU A 195 4.10 6.59 -19.17
N ASP A 196 4.40 7.67 -19.87
CA ASP A 196 4.19 7.84 -21.32
C ASP A 196 2.73 7.57 -21.77
N LEU A 197 1.77 7.98 -20.95
CA LEU A 197 0.34 7.81 -21.21
C LEU A 197 -0.35 9.05 -21.72
N ASP A 198 0.34 10.18 -21.78
CA ASP A 198 -0.20 11.44 -22.28
C ASP A 198 -0.54 11.30 -23.77
N GLY A 199 -1.78 11.60 -24.11
CA GLY A 199 -2.29 11.48 -25.50
C GLY A 199 -2.66 10.04 -25.96
N VAL A 200 -2.36 8.98 -25.19
CA VAL A 200 -2.69 7.60 -25.58
C VAL A 200 -3.72 6.96 -24.65
N LEU A 201 -3.94 7.51 -23.47
CA LEU A 201 -4.87 6.98 -22.48
C LEU A 201 -6.32 7.17 -22.94
N LYS A 202 -7.11 6.09 -22.91
CA LYS A 202 -8.55 6.13 -23.25
C LYS A 202 -9.46 6.21 -22.00
N SER A 203 -8.89 6.02 -20.82
CA SER A 203 -9.62 6.07 -19.55
C SER A 203 -10.10 7.50 -19.25
N ASN A 204 -11.24 7.58 -18.56
CA ASN A 204 -11.65 8.83 -17.95
C ASN A 204 -10.76 9.17 -16.76
N VAL A 205 -10.19 10.37 -16.73
CA VAL A 205 -9.35 10.85 -15.62
C VAL A 205 -10.17 11.81 -14.76
N TYR A 206 -10.36 11.46 -13.49
CA TYR A 206 -11.12 12.25 -12.53
C TYR A 206 -10.19 12.83 -11.47
N ILE A 207 -10.40 14.11 -11.16
CA ILE A 207 -9.80 14.78 -10.02
C ILE A 207 -10.86 14.83 -8.91
N ALA A 208 -10.65 14.03 -7.88
CA ALA A 208 -11.60 13.88 -6.78
C ALA A 208 -10.86 13.64 -5.46
N PRO A 209 -11.45 14.02 -4.31
CA PRO A 209 -10.87 13.70 -3.02
C PRO A 209 -10.60 12.21 -2.87
N SER A 210 -9.45 11.87 -2.31
CA SER A 210 -9.07 10.48 -2.03
C SER A 210 -10.06 9.84 -1.06
N PRO A 211 -10.63 8.65 -1.34
CA PRO A 211 -11.57 7.98 -0.42
C PRO A 211 -11.02 7.85 1.00
N ARG A 212 -9.74 7.54 1.16
CA ARG A 212 -9.08 7.43 2.47
C ARG A 212 -9.11 8.72 3.29
N ASN A 213 -9.14 9.88 2.64
CA ASN A 213 -9.18 11.16 3.35
C ASN A 213 -10.52 11.37 4.07
N SER A 214 -11.61 10.68 3.68
CA SER A 214 -12.87 10.74 4.40
C SER A 214 -12.75 10.25 5.85
N LEU A 215 -11.82 9.32 6.11
CA LEU A 215 -11.57 8.79 7.45
C LEU A 215 -10.96 9.85 8.39
N LEU A 216 -10.22 10.81 7.87
CA LEU A 216 -9.58 11.88 8.65
C LEU A 216 -10.59 12.81 9.30
N PHE A 217 -11.82 12.88 8.78
CA PHE A 217 -12.88 13.79 9.23
C PHE A 217 -13.99 13.08 10.01
N ASP A 218 -13.80 11.81 10.37
CA ASP A 218 -14.77 11.07 11.18
C ASP A 218 -14.63 11.42 12.66
N HIS A 219 -15.42 12.40 13.12
CA HIS A 219 -15.39 12.89 14.49
C HIS A 219 -15.85 11.85 15.53
N ASP A 220 -16.74 10.95 15.17
CA ASP A 220 -17.21 9.91 16.09
C ASP A 220 -16.15 8.84 16.28
N ARG A 221 -15.45 8.48 15.22
CA ARG A 221 -14.28 7.61 15.29
C ARG A 221 -13.16 8.24 16.11
N CYS A 222 -12.87 9.52 15.89
CA CYS A 222 -11.90 10.26 16.68
C CYS A 222 -12.17 10.14 18.20
N LYS A 223 -13.41 10.44 18.63
CA LYS A 223 -13.79 10.31 20.04
C LYS A 223 -13.66 8.88 20.56
N LYS A 224 -14.11 7.90 19.76
CA LYS A 224 -14.03 6.49 20.11
C LYS A 224 -12.59 6.03 20.30
N ILE A 225 -11.69 6.34 19.37
CA ILE A 225 -10.26 5.99 19.44
C ILE A 225 -9.62 6.61 20.69
N LYS A 226 -9.86 7.90 20.95
CA LYS A 226 -9.30 8.59 22.13
C LYS A 226 -9.76 7.93 23.43
N LYS A 227 -11.03 7.55 23.53
CA LYS A 227 -11.60 6.84 24.69
C LYS A 227 -11.04 5.43 24.86
N GLU A 228 -11.01 4.63 23.78
CA GLU A 228 -10.49 3.25 23.81
C GLU A 228 -9.03 3.18 24.27
N LEU A 229 -8.23 4.20 23.94
CA LEU A 229 -6.81 4.30 24.33
C LEU A 229 -6.53 5.09 25.60
N ASN A 230 -7.56 5.64 26.26
CA ASN A 230 -7.46 6.51 27.45
C ASN A 230 -6.52 7.69 27.23
N ILE A 231 -6.73 8.43 26.11
CA ILE A 231 -5.87 9.56 25.70
C ILE A 231 -6.66 10.86 25.46
N GLU A 232 -7.89 11.00 25.97
CA GLU A 232 -8.78 12.13 25.72
C GLU A 232 -8.16 13.48 26.15
N ASN A 233 -7.37 13.46 27.24
CA ASN A 233 -6.74 14.65 27.83
C ASN A 233 -5.27 14.82 27.41
N LYS A 234 -4.85 14.20 26.32
CA LYS A 234 -3.48 14.27 25.80
C LYS A 234 -3.43 14.95 24.44
N LYS A 235 -2.30 15.59 24.16
CA LYS A 235 -1.94 15.98 22.79
C LYS A 235 -1.31 14.80 22.08
N ILE A 236 -1.86 14.43 20.95
CA ILE A 236 -1.48 13.20 20.25
C ILE A 236 -0.77 13.56 18.95
N PHE A 237 0.42 13.01 18.76
CA PHE A 237 1.13 13.09 17.50
C PHE A 237 1.34 11.70 16.93
N ILE A 238 1.45 11.59 15.60
CA ILE A 238 1.87 10.36 14.94
C ILE A 238 3.18 10.60 14.20
N TYR A 239 4.18 9.74 14.45
CA TYR A 239 5.48 9.75 13.78
C TYR A 239 5.51 8.68 12.70
N MET A 240 5.65 9.11 11.45
CA MET A 240 5.63 8.24 10.26
C MET A 240 6.80 8.57 9.33
N PRO A 241 8.01 8.12 9.66
CA PRO A 241 9.18 8.36 8.81
C PRO A 241 9.16 7.50 7.55
N THR A 242 9.84 7.96 6.49
CA THR A 242 10.16 7.11 5.35
C THR A 242 11.32 6.17 5.70
N TRP A 243 11.30 5.01 5.10
CA TRP A 243 12.37 4.04 5.27
C TRP A 243 13.69 4.56 4.65
N ARG A 244 14.79 4.45 5.44
CA ARG A 244 16.17 4.66 5.00
C ARG A 244 16.82 3.30 4.81
N GLY A 245 17.27 3.02 3.63
CA GLY A 245 18.00 1.78 3.33
C GLY A 245 18.01 1.46 1.85
N ASN A 246 18.93 0.60 1.46
CA ASN A 246 18.99 0.07 0.12
C ASN A 246 18.34 -1.32 0.12
N LYS A 247 17.38 -1.56 -0.77
CA LYS A 247 16.75 -2.89 -0.94
C LYS A 247 17.77 -4.02 -1.14
N LYS A 248 18.97 -3.69 -1.64
CA LYS A 248 20.07 -4.65 -1.88
C LYS A 248 20.90 -4.98 -0.64
N ASP A 249 21.02 -4.08 0.30
CA ASP A 249 21.99 -4.22 1.42
C ASP A 249 21.35 -4.60 2.74
N LYS A 250 20.02 -4.57 2.87
CA LYS A 250 19.25 -4.92 4.10
C LYS A 250 19.85 -4.30 5.40
N THR A 251 20.65 -3.25 5.29
CA THR A 251 21.19 -2.54 6.43
C THR A 251 20.09 -1.70 7.04
N ILE A 252 19.62 -2.11 8.20
CA ILE A 252 18.73 -1.33 9.04
C ILE A 252 19.64 -0.38 9.82
N ASN A 253 19.54 0.92 9.56
CA ASN A 253 20.16 1.89 10.43
C ASN A 253 19.29 1.99 11.70
N PHE A 254 19.85 1.72 12.86
CA PHE A 254 19.20 1.80 14.19
C PHE A 254 18.90 3.26 14.64
N THR A 255 18.81 4.17 13.70
CA THR A 255 18.57 5.59 13.97
C THR A 255 17.20 5.81 14.61
N GLU A 256 16.19 5.02 14.21
CA GLU A 256 14.81 5.14 14.70
C GLU A 256 14.69 4.85 16.19
N GLU A 257 15.42 3.87 16.73
CA GLU A 257 15.41 3.56 18.16
C GLU A 257 15.97 4.73 19.00
N ASN A 258 17.04 5.35 18.53
CA ASN A 258 17.62 6.52 19.17
C ASN A 258 16.69 7.73 19.13
N ILE A 259 15.99 7.93 18.01
CA ILE A 259 15.01 9.01 17.86
C ILE A 259 13.85 8.80 18.84
N LEU A 260 13.26 7.60 18.86
CA LEU A 260 12.12 7.30 19.75
C LEU A 260 12.53 7.36 21.22
N SER A 261 13.72 6.88 21.57
CA SER A 261 14.26 6.98 22.94
C SER A 261 14.49 8.44 23.37
N SER A 262 14.97 9.28 22.45
CA SER A 262 15.15 10.70 22.70
C SER A 262 13.83 11.42 22.86
N LEU A 263 12.84 11.12 22.04
CA LEU A 263 11.47 11.61 22.17
C LEU A 263 10.88 11.22 23.52
N GLU A 264 10.95 9.94 23.91
CA GLU A 264 10.44 9.45 25.20
C GLU A 264 10.97 10.25 26.39
N LYS A 265 12.27 10.61 26.37
CA LYS A 265 12.92 11.38 27.45
C LYS A 265 12.50 12.85 27.48
N LYS A 266 12.21 13.45 26.31
CA LYS A 266 12.03 14.91 26.17
C LYS A 266 10.57 15.38 26.04
N LEU A 267 9.64 14.47 25.77
CA LEU A 267 8.23 14.82 25.61
C LEU A 267 7.63 15.36 26.92
N PRO A 268 6.79 16.40 26.86
CA PRO A 268 5.96 16.81 27.98
C PRO A 268 5.00 15.70 28.44
N ASN A 269 4.56 15.76 29.70
CA ASN A 269 3.70 14.72 30.27
C ASN A 269 2.30 14.66 29.64
N ASP A 270 1.84 15.72 29.00
CA ASP A 270 0.56 15.83 28.32
C ASP A 270 0.63 15.42 26.83
N VAL A 271 1.81 15.01 26.34
CA VAL A 271 2.02 14.64 24.92
C VAL A 271 2.27 13.14 24.79
N ILE A 272 1.59 12.52 23.84
CA ILE A 272 1.85 11.13 23.41
C ILE A 272 2.19 11.13 21.92
N VAL A 273 3.21 10.36 21.55
CA VAL A 273 3.60 10.12 20.14
C VAL A 273 3.36 8.67 19.82
N PHE A 274 2.45 8.40 18.90
CA PHE A 274 2.37 7.08 18.28
C PHE A 274 3.32 7.02 17.09
N TYR A 275 3.96 5.88 16.86
CA TYR A 275 4.80 5.70 15.69
C TYR A 275 4.32 4.55 14.80
N LYS A 276 4.42 4.75 13.49
CA LYS A 276 4.23 3.71 12.47
C LYS A 276 5.44 3.67 11.55
N LEU A 277 6.30 2.70 11.75
CA LEU A 277 7.48 2.50 10.93
C LEU A 277 7.13 1.71 9.66
N HIS A 278 7.97 1.83 8.64
CA HIS A 278 7.80 1.07 7.41
C HIS A 278 7.92 -0.45 7.67
N SER A 279 7.12 -1.26 6.98
CA SER A 279 7.06 -2.72 7.17
C SER A 279 8.40 -3.46 7.02
N MET A 280 9.39 -2.85 6.37
CA MET A 280 10.75 -3.39 6.28
C MET A 280 11.52 -3.33 7.60
N ILE A 281 11.16 -2.40 8.49
CA ILE A 281 11.82 -2.18 9.78
C ILE A 281 11.12 -2.95 10.89
N THR A 282 9.79 -3.04 10.87
CA THR A 282 8.95 -3.50 11.97
C THR A 282 9.17 -4.95 12.40
N LYS A 283 9.69 -5.82 11.53
CA LYS A 283 9.86 -7.25 11.86
C LYS A 283 10.78 -7.54 13.05
N ASN A 284 11.76 -6.66 13.31
CA ASN A 284 12.76 -6.84 14.37
C ASN A 284 12.83 -5.64 15.33
N PHE A 285 11.93 -4.67 15.18
CA PHE A 285 11.95 -3.44 15.96
C PHE A 285 10.91 -3.51 17.09
N LYS A 286 11.37 -3.36 18.34
CA LYS A 286 10.51 -3.34 19.53
C LYS A 286 10.94 -2.17 20.42
N PHE A 287 10.29 -1.04 20.25
CA PHE A 287 10.37 0.07 21.20
C PHE A 287 9.00 0.30 21.83
N LYS A 288 8.92 0.39 23.13
CA LYS A 288 7.70 0.75 23.85
C LYS A 288 8.07 1.61 25.05
N GLY A 289 7.65 2.86 25.00
CA GLY A 289 7.71 3.80 26.11
C GLY A 289 6.30 4.07 26.67
N ASP A 290 6.23 4.92 27.68
CA ASP A 290 4.97 5.38 28.27
C ASP A 290 4.30 6.42 27.39
N ARG A 291 5.09 7.32 26.80
CA ARG A 291 4.64 8.42 25.94
C ARG A 291 4.89 8.18 24.45
N VAL A 292 5.87 7.34 24.11
CA VAL A 292 6.13 6.93 22.72
C VAL A 292 5.71 5.48 22.54
N ARG A 293 4.69 5.27 21.72
CA ARG A 293 3.99 3.97 21.60
C ARG A 293 3.87 3.53 20.13
N PRO A 294 3.92 2.23 19.82
CA PRO A 294 3.57 1.78 18.48
C PRO A 294 2.09 2.06 18.19
N LEU A 295 1.79 2.39 16.93
CA LEU A 295 0.39 2.39 16.47
C LEU A 295 -0.17 0.96 16.62
N PRO A 296 -1.29 0.76 17.34
CA PRO A 296 -1.87 -0.56 17.48
C PRO A 296 -2.29 -1.14 16.11
N ASP A 297 -1.98 -2.42 15.89
CA ASP A 297 -2.22 -3.11 14.60
C ASP A 297 -3.72 -3.26 14.24
N SER A 298 -4.61 -3.06 15.21
CA SER A 298 -6.06 -3.11 15.05
C SER A 298 -6.66 -1.88 14.38
N TYR A 299 -5.90 -0.78 14.25
CA TYR A 299 -6.40 0.44 13.64
C TYR A 299 -5.89 0.62 12.21
N ASP A 300 -6.78 1.05 11.31
CA ASP A 300 -6.36 1.67 10.05
C ASP A 300 -5.62 2.99 10.35
N VAL A 301 -4.55 3.27 9.61
CA VAL A 301 -3.72 4.45 9.88
C VAL A 301 -4.46 5.76 9.61
N TYR A 302 -5.31 5.84 8.59
CA TYR A 302 -6.09 7.03 8.28
C TYR A 302 -7.23 7.23 9.27
N ASP A 303 -7.87 6.15 9.72
CA ASP A 303 -8.85 6.19 10.80
C ASP A 303 -8.20 6.70 12.09
N PHE A 304 -7.03 6.17 12.46
CA PHE A 304 -6.28 6.62 13.62
C PHE A 304 -5.84 8.09 13.51
N MET A 305 -5.46 8.53 12.30
CA MET A 305 -5.06 9.92 12.05
C MET A 305 -6.20 10.94 12.26
N SER A 306 -7.46 10.51 12.30
CA SER A 306 -8.58 11.37 12.73
C SER A 306 -8.39 11.86 14.18
N ALA A 307 -7.80 11.03 15.02
CA ALA A 307 -7.65 11.26 16.46
C ALA A 307 -6.36 11.98 16.86
N VAL A 308 -5.42 12.26 15.94
CA VAL A 308 -4.16 12.94 16.25
C VAL A 308 -4.26 14.44 16.05
N ASP A 309 -3.46 15.18 16.80
CA ASP A 309 -3.38 16.66 16.76
C ASP A 309 -2.24 17.12 15.84
N GLY A 310 -1.35 16.19 15.42
CA GLY A 310 -0.28 16.50 14.47
C GLY A 310 0.44 15.28 13.92
N LEU A 311 1.08 15.49 12.77
CA LEU A 311 1.89 14.52 12.06
C LEU A 311 3.36 14.92 12.13
N ILE A 312 4.24 13.98 12.46
CA ILE A 312 5.69 14.12 12.35
C ILE A 312 6.12 13.15 11.23
N THR A 313 6.69 13.66 10.17
CA THR A 313 7.12 12.86 9.02
C THR A 313 8.34 13.51 8.35
N ASP A 314 8.76 12.96 7.21
CA ASP A 314 9.88 13.47 6.42
C ASP A 314 9.52 13.55 4.92
N TYR A 315 10.05 12.67 4.09
CA TYR A 315 9.84 12.63 2.63
C TYR A 315 8.66 11.73 2.23
N SER A 316 7.59 11.72 3.03
CA SER A 316 6.40 10.88 2.80
C SER A 316 5.26 11.69 2.20
N SER A 317 4.61 11.12 1.18
CA SER A 317 3.41 11.72 0.57
C SER A 317 2.19 11.80 1.50
N ILE A 318 2.23 11.13 2.65
CA ILE A 318 1.14 11.17 3.65
C ILE A 318 0.89 12.58 4.18
N MET A 319 1.91 13.45 4.15
CA MET A 319 1.75 14.85 4.55
C MET A 319 0.72 15.59 3.69
N TYR A 320 0.59 15.25 2.41
CA TYR A 320 -0.41 15.88 1.53
C TYR A 320 -1.83 15.46 1.88
N ASP A 321 -2.02 14.20 2.30
CA ASP A 321 -3.32 13.74 2.78
C ASP A 321 -3.66 14.41 4.11
N PHE A 322 -2.70 14.44 5.04
CA PHE A 322 -2.90 15.04 6.37
C PHE A 322 -3.09 16.56 6.32
N ALA A 323 -2.50 17.23 5.33
CA ALA A 323 -2.67 18.67 5.12
C ALA A 323 -4.11 19.08 4.78
N SER A 324 -4.99 18.11 4.45
CA SER A 324 -6.42 18.39 4.31
C SER A 324 -7.10 18.75 5.65
N GLN A 325 -6.47 18.45 6.79
CA GLN A 325 -6.91 18.83 8.12
C GLN A 325 -6.18 20.11 8.57
N ASP A 326 -6.85 20.95 9.34
CA ASP A 326 -6.20 22.11 9.97
C ASP A 326 -5.44 21.70 11.24
N LYS A 327 -4.41 20.85 11.03
CA LYS A 327 -3.57 20.27 12.09
C LYS A 327 -2.08 20.43 11.79
N LYS A 328 -1.23 20.31 12.80
CA LYS A 328 0.21 20.55 12.69
C LYS A 328 0.91 19.45 11.90
N ILE A 329 1.80 19.85 10.98
CA ILE A 329 2.74 18.95 10.30
C ILE A 329 4.15 19.39 10.66
N ILE A 330 4.95 18.46 11.16
CA ILE A 330 6.36 18.67 11.50
C ILE A 330 7.19 17.83 10.53
N LEU A 331 8.01 18.49 9.72
CA LEU A 331 8.93 17.83 8.82
C LEU A 331 10.25 17.61 9.57
N PHE A 332 10.54 16.35 9.87
CA PHE A 332 11.75 15.93 10.58
C PHE A 332 12.75 15.33 9.59
N THR A 333 13.48 16.20 8.91
CA THR A 333 14.42 15.87 7.83
C THR A 333 15.87 15.91 8.36
N TYR A 334 16.19 15.04 9.29
CA TYR A 334 17.49 15.04 10.00
C TYR A 334 18.70 14.66 9.11
N ASP A 335 18.47 14.16 7.94
CA ASP A 335 19.44 13.71 6.94
C ASP A 335 19.40 14.52 5.63
N TYR A 336 18.89 15.75 5.71
CA TYR A 336 18.84 16.69 4.59
C TYR A 336 20.22 17.24 4.24
#